data_8026587d9f8ea4dab95d50a1f25864c0
#
_entry.id   8026587d9f8ea4dab95d50a1f25864c0
#
_cell.length_a   1.000
_cell.length_b   1.000
_cell.length_c   1.000
_cell.angle_alpha   90.00
_cell.angle_beta   90.00
_cell.angle_gamma   90.00
#
_symmetry.space_group_name_H-M   'P 1'
#
loop_
_entity.id
_entity.type
_entity.pdbx_description
1 polymer ?
#
loop_
_entity_poly.entity_id
_entity_poly.type
_entity_poly.pdbx_seq_one_letter_code
_entity_poly.pdbx_strand_id
1 'polypeptide(L)'
;KGNLLYVADTGAARVIVYNLDTDDCTELGRDILASPAGLFVDDDGAGYVADSSLCSVLKFSSDGRLLKQYDRPTAAAFGTETTYSPSKVVVNSGGTLYVVSDGSYDGMVQLDQNGEFLGYFGYNNNPMTAWEYIQDMFFSEEMKAQIFNRVPFSFCNADIDSKGIVYTVTQAAEGNAVKKHDVSGQNLLHSEMVDEKDFADVCIGSDGQIYAVTVSGLIFEYDTDGNLLFTFGGRAISVEQNGIFSSVTAIACDDQDRLYVLDGERGLIHVFAPTTYAVAVHTAMREYNRGNYTESYNQWNNIISIGGASYFAVNNMAQCLFQQKKFDESAALYKASGDRYGYSQAFWHIRNQWISDYLPYLLIALIAFIAVLKRIRRKHGPFRGGQSIVVSDAKLLLRTMRHPIDSFYDIRHEKAGHISTAIAIYAVAYLLFLAYQ
;
A
#
# COMPACT_ATOMS: atom_id res chain seq x y z
N LYS A 1 5.41 -0.96 25.82
CA LYS A 1 6.61 -0.13 25.57
C LYS A 1 7.72 -0.59 26.51
N GLY A 2 8.90 -0.94 26.00
CA GLY A 2 9.90 -1.67 26.79
C GLY A 2 9.30 -2.97 27.34
N ASN A 3 9.49 -3.26 28.62
CA ASN A 3 8.93 -4.44 29.29
C ASN A 3 7.58 -4.18 29.99
N LEU A 4 6.91 -3.06 29.67
CA LEU A 4 5.61 -2.71 30.23
C LEU A 4 4.50 -2.87 29.21
N LEU A 5 3.45 -3.58 29.59
CA LEU A 5 2.21 -3.76 28.85
C LEU A 5 1.13 -2.87 29.44
N TYR A 6 0.57 -1.98 28.64
CA TYR A 6 -0.47 -1.05 29.05
C TYR A 6 -1.82 -1.54 28.50
N VAL A 7 -2.81 -1.62 29.35
CA VAL A 7 -4.15 -2.11 28.99
C VAL A 7 -5.20 -1.12 29.48
N ALA A 8 -5.96 -0.56 28.58
CA ALA A 8 -7.11 0.25 28.92
C ALA A 8 -8.24 -0.65 29.45
N ASP A 9 -8.54 -0.53 30.75
CA ASP A 9 -9.66 -1.21 31.42
C ASP A 9 -10.83 -0.23 31.50
N THR A 10 -11.59 -0.18 30.38
CA THR A 10 -12.73 0.72 30.23
C THR A 10 -13.77 0.53 31.32
N GLY A 11 -14.04 -0.74 31.68
CA GLY A 11 -15.05 -1.08 32.70
C GLY A 11 -14.68 -0.63 34.10
N ALA A 12 -13.39 -0.59 34.43
CA ALA A 12 -12.90 -0.14 35.73
C ALA A 12 -12.35 1.29 35.71
N ALA A 13 -12.48 2.00 34.62
CA ALA A 13 -12.06 3.40 34.43
C ALA A 13 -10.59 3.64 34.83
N ARG A 14 -9.68 2.78 34.31
CA ARG A 14 -8.25 2.84 34.60
C ARG A 14 -7.43 2.29 33.48
N VAL A 15 -6.11 2.52 33.50
CA VAL A 15 -5.14 1.79 32.68
C VAL A 15 -4.33 0.88 33.62
N ILE A 16 -4.27 -0.40 33.25
CA ILE A 16 -3.41 -1.39 33.92
C ILE A 16 -2.04 -1.31 33.25
N VAL A 17 -0.98 -1.22 34.07
CA VAL A 17 0.41 -1.28 33.62
C VAL A 17 1.03 -2.53 34.24
N TYR A 18 1.26 -3.52 33.35
CA TYR A 18 1.80 -4.82 33.75
C TYR A 18 3.27 -4.92 33.32
N ASN A 19 4.13 -5.27 34.27
CA ASN A 19 5.54 -5.50 33.97
C ASN A 19 5.77 -6.96 33.60
N LEU A 20 6.20 -7.19 32.36
CA LEU A 20 6.41 -8.52 31.77
C LEU A 20 7.58 -9.31 32.39
N ASP A 21 8.50 -8.64 33.10
CA ASP A 21 9.67 -9.29 33.73
C ASP A 21 9.41 -9.69 35.17
N THR A 22 8.68 -8.83 35.91
CA THR A 22 8.48 -9.01 37.37
C THR A 22 7.09 -9.50 37.73
N ASP A 23 6.19 -9.56 36.78
CA ASP A 23 4.75 -9.85 36.96
C ASP A 23 4.03 -8.84 37.86
N ASP A 24 4.66 -7.68 38.14
CA ASP A 24 4.03 -6.62 38.91
C ASP A 24 2.96 -5.88 38.10
N CYS A 25 1.89 -5.49 38.79
CA CYS A 25 0.79 -4.76 38.22
C CYS A 25 0.58 -3.45 38.93
N THR A 26 0.57 -2.33 38.21
CA THR A 26 0.26 -1.00 38.74
C THR A 26 -0.89 -0.39 37.95
N GLU A 27 -1.49 0.66 38.49
CA GLU A 27 -2.65 1.31 37.84
C GLU A 27 -2.32 2.77 37.55
N LEU A 28 -2.85 3.26 36.43
CA LEU A 28 -2.71 4.64 35.99
C LEU A 28 -4.10 5.23 35.75
N GLY A 29 -4.29 6.48 36.18
CA GLY A 29 -5.49 7.25 35.91
C GLY A 29 -6.72 6.86 36.75
N ARG A 30 -6.58 6.02 37.79
CA ARG A 30 -7.68 5.73 38.71
C ARG A 30 -8.23 7.06 39.31
N ASP A 31 -9.53 7.18 39.40
CA ASP A 31 -10.27 8.38 39.87
C ASP A 31 -10.14 9.63 38.96
N ILE A 32 -9.44 9.51 37.81
CA ILE A 32 -9.28 10.57 36.81
C ILE A 32 -10.02 10.20 35.52
N LEU A 33 -9.85 8.94 35.06
CA LEU A 33 -10.45 8.43 33.88
C LEU A 33 -11.91 8.06 34.11
N ALA A 34 -12.72 8.10 33.05
CA ALA A 34 -14.13 7.71 33.08
C ALA A 34 -14.44 6.52 32.14
N SER A 35 -13.92 6.56 30.94
CA SER A 35 -14.10 5.49 29.92
C SER A 35 -12.89 5.46 28.99
N PRO A 36 -11.72 5.00 29.46
CA PRO A 36 -10.52 4.91 28.64
C PRO A 36 -10.77 3.86 27.54
N ALA A 37 -10.72 4.30 26.28
CA ALA A 37 -11.01 3.46 25.12
C ALA A 37 -9.73 3.00 24.40
N GLY A 38 -8.75 3.90 24.27
CA GLY A 38 -7.48 3.62 23.63
C GLY A 38 -6.32 4.37 24.26
N LEU A 39 -5.12 3.89 24.04
CA LEU A 39 -3.91 4.48 24.61
C LEU A 39 -2.74 4.45 23.63
N PHE A 40 -1.78 5.33 23.88
CA PHE A 40 -0.48 5.39 23.22
C PHE A 40 0.59 5.75 24.27
N VAL A 41 1.78 5.18 24.14
CA VAL A 41 2.93 5.51 25.01
C VAL A 41 4.07 5.98 24.13
N ASP A 42 4.53 7.20 24.34
CA ASP A 42 5.64 7.78 23.58
C ASP A 42 7.01 7.20 23.97
N ASP A 43 8.07 7.65 23.31
CA ASP A 43 9.42 7.16 23.55
C ASP A 43 9.98 7.60 24.90
N ASP A 44 9.46 8.67 25.49
CA ASP A 44 9.81 9.18 26.83
C ASP A 44 9.03 8.46 27.95
N GLY A 45 8.13 7.53 27.60
CA GLY A 45 7.29 6.78 28.52
C GLY A 45 6.06 7.54 29.00
N ALA A 46 5.73 8.68 28.39
CA ALA A 46 4.48 9.37 28.72
C ALA A 46 3.29 8.66 28.02
N GLY A 47 2.25 8.39 28.82
CA GLY A 47 1.02 7.74 28.36
C GLY A 47 -0.02 8.78 27.91
N TYR A 48 -0.62 8.56 26.74
CA TYR A 48 -1.77 9.31 26.25
C TYR A 48 -2.97 8.38 26.24
N VAL A 49 -4.04 8.78 26.89
CA VAL A 49 -5.27 7.97 27.02
C VAL A 49 -6.43 8.71 26.39
N ALA A 50 -7.05 8.10 25.39
CA ALA A 50 -8.29 8.59 24.80
C ALA A 50 -9.45 8.14 25.68
N ASP A 51 -10.20 9.10 26.24
CA ASP A 51 -11.36 8.85 27.10
C ASP A 51 -12.63 9.36 26.42
N SER A 52 -13.47 8.42 26.01
CA SER A 52 -14.68 8.72 25.24
C SER A 52 -15.75 9.43 26.08
N SER A 53 -15.87 9.13 27.38
CA SER A 53 -16.84 9.75 28.27
C SER A 53 -16.41 11.15 28.73
N LEU A 54 -15.12 11.39 28.91
CA LEU A 54 -14.59 12.74 29.18
C LEU A 54 -14.50 13.59 27.91
N CYS A 55 -14.72 13.02 26.75
CA CYS A 55 -14.54 13.69 25.46
C CYS A 55 -13.17 14.39 25.37
N SER A 56 -12.12 13.73 25.84
CA SER A 56 -10.77 14.30 25.91
C SER A 56 -9.68 13.23 25.80
N VAL A 57 -8.48 13.67 25.46
CA VAL A 57 -7.26 12.86 25.56
C VAL A 57 -6.45 13.36 26.76
N LEU A 58 -6.06 12.44 27.64
CA LEU A 58 -5.29 12.77 28.84
C LEU A 58 -3.85 12.29 28.67
N LYS A 59 -2.89 13.17 28.96
CA LYS A 59 -1.46 12.87 29.01
C LYS A 59 -1.00 12.64 30.40
N PHE A 60 -0.39 11.49 30.65
CA PHE A 60 0.23 11.13 31.93
C PHE A 60 1.75 11.03 31.79
N SER A 61 2.47 11.35 32.83
CA SER A 61 3.90 11.06 32.94
C SER A 61 4.13 9.55 33.18
N SER A 62 5.36 9.11 33.01
CA SER A 62 5.76 7.72 33.28
C SER A 62 5.55 7.27 34.72
N ASP A 63 5.47 8.22 35.70
CA ASP A 63 5.15 7.96 37.10
C ASP A 63 3.64 8.08 37.42
N GLY A 64 2.80 8.23 36.43
CA GLY A 64 1.34 8.20 36.55
C GLY A 64 0.67 9.53 36.88
N ARG A 65 1.38 10.66 36.90
CA ARG A 65 0.78 11.98 37.15
C ARG A 65 0.12 12.52 35.86
N LEU A 66 -1.07 13.10 36.02
CA LEU A 66 -1.72 13.84 34.93
C LEU A 66 -0.88 15.10 34.61
N LEU A 67 -0.39 15.17 33.38
CA LEU A 67 0.39 16.30 32.88
C LEU A 67 -0.49 17.30 32.11
N LYS A 68 -1.42 16.80 31.30
CA LYS A 68 -2.26 17.62 30.42
C LYS A 68 -3.54 16.90 30.04
N GLN A 69 -4.59 17.68 29.82
CA GLN A 69 -5.84 17.26 29.23
C GLN A 69 -6.07 18.04 27.93
N TYR A 70 -6.42 17.32 26.87
CA TYR A 70 -6.74 17.85 25.54
C TYR A 70 -8.22 17.66 25.33
N ASP A 71 -8.96 18.73 25.58
CA ASP A 71 -10.43 18.74 25.47
C ASP A 71 -10.87 18.84 24.00
N ARG A 72 -12.20 18.78 23.79
CA ARG A 72 -12.80 19.00 22.49
C ARG A 72 -12.33 20.33 21.88
N PRO A 73 -11.85 20.33 20.62
CA PRO A 73 -11.44 21.57 19.96
C PRO A 73 -12.55 22.61 19.89
N THR A 74 -12.19 23.88 20.16
CA THR A 74 -13.11 25.03 20.11
C THR A 74 -12.98 25.83 18.82
N ALA A 75 -12.04 25.46 17.94
CA ALA A 75 -11.82 26.14 16.68
C ALA A 75 -13.07 26.08 15.77
N ALA A 76 -13.42 27.19 15.13
CA ALA A 76 -14.57 27.24 14.22
C ALA A 76 -14.47 26.23 13.06
N ALA A 77 -13.24 25.93 12.63
CA ALA A 77 -12.97 24.94 11.59
C ALA A 77 -13.27 23.49 12.02
N PHE A 78 -13.31 23.20 13.33
CA PHE A 78 -13.73 21.90 13.85
C PHE A 78 -15.25 21.71 13.76
N GLY A 79 -16.00 22.79 13.81
CA GLY A 79 -17.47 22.80 13.77
C GLY A 79 -18.10 22.70 15.18
N THR A 80 -19.22 23.36 15.37
CA THR A 80 -19.93 23.42 16.66
C THR A 80 -20.68 22.14 16.98
N GLU A 81 -21.21 21.48 15.93
CA GLU A 81 -22.05 20.29 16.04
C GLU A 81 -21.25 18.96 15.86
N THR A 82 -19.95 19.05 15.54
CA THR A 82 -19.12 17.86 15.36
C THR A 82 -18.97 17.10 16.67
N THR A 83 -19.30 15.84 16.68
CA THR A 83 -19.08 14.97 17.85
C THR A 83 -17.59 14.77 18.07
N TYR A 84 -17.18 14.71 19.33
CA TYR A 84 -15.81 14.39 19.71
C TYR A 84 -15.84 13.33 20.82
N SER A 85 -15.64 12.09 20.43
CA SER A 85 -15.61 10.91 21.31
C SER A 85 -14.32 10.14 21.04
N PRO A 86 -13.19 10.55 21.65
CA PRO A 86 -11.89 9.92 21.40
C PRO A 86 -11.92 8.42 21.73
N SER A 87 -11.59 7.58 20.75
CA SER A 87 -11.47 6.12 20.91
C SER A 87 -10.02 5.65 20.80
N LYS A 88 -9.16 6.38 20.09
CA LYS A 88 -7.72 6.09 19.97
C LYS A 88 -6.94 7.38 19.78
N VAL A 89 -5.70 7.38 20.24
CA VAL A 89 -4.74 8.46 19.99
C VAL A 89 -3.39 7.87 19.63
N VAL A 90 -2.69 8.51 18.69
CA VAL A 90 -1.27 8.30 18.41
C VAL A 90 -0.58 9.65 18.31
N VAL A 91 0.71 9.69 18.68
CA VAL A 91 1.46 10.94 18.75
C VAL A 91 2.78 10.79 18.03
N ASN A 92 3.09 11.71 17.12
CA ASN A 92 4.37 11.70 16.43
C ASN A 92 5.50 12.32 17.31
N SER A 93 6.74 12.15 16.88
CA SER A 93 7.93 12.71 17.57
C SER A 93 7.91 14.24 17.68
N GLY A 94 7.14 14.94 16.85
CA GLY A 94 6.94 16.39 16.92
C GLY A 94 5.86 16.79 17.95
N GLY A 95 5.21 15.83 18.61
CA GLY A 95 4.15 16.06 19.58
C GLY A 95 2.79 16.40 18.99
N THR A 96 2.59 16.16 17.69
CA THR A 96 1.26 16.25 17.06
C THR A 96 0.44 15.02 17.40
N LEU A 97 -0.77 15.23 17.89
CA LEU A 97 -1.72 14.17 18.23
C LEU A 97 -2.62 13.91 17.01
N TYR A 98 -2.81 12.65 16.70
CA TYR A 98 -3.82 12.16 15.76
C TYR A 98 -4.83 11.35 16.55
N VAL A 99 -6.06 11.86 16.63
CA VAL A 99 -7.11 11.29 17.47
C VAL A 99 -8.19 10.67 16.58
N VAL A 100 -8.40 9.38 16.73
CA VAL A 100 -9.58 8.71 16.20
C VAL A 100 -10.74 9.07 17.12
N SER A 101 -11.81 9.60 16.54
CA SER A 101 -13.01 9.98 17.27
C SER A 101 -14.21 9.28 16.65
N ASP A 102 -15.00 8.58 17.46
CA ASP A 102 -16.20 7.92 17.00
C ASP A 102 -17.17 8.94 16.42
N GLY A 103 -17.70 8.63 15.22
CA GLY A 103 -18.59 9.54 14.50
C GLY A 103 -17.88 10.68 13.76
N SER A 104 -16.55 10.72 13.73
CA SER A 104 -15.78 11.62 12.85
C SER A 104 -15.60 10.97 11.48
N TYR A 105 -16.23 11.52 10.47
CA TYR A 105 -16.16 11.00 9.09
C TYR A 105 -15.15 11.76 8.21
N ASP A 106 -14.65 12.90 8.68
CA ASP A 106 -13.72 13.76 7.94
C ASP A 106 -12.26 13.28 8.05
N GLY A 107 -12.00 12.30 8.92
CA GLY A 107 -10.67 11.78 9.22
C GLY A 107 -10.34 11.80 10.71
N MET A 108 -9.08 11.55 11.05
CA MET A 108 -8.59 11.72 12.42
C MET A 108 -8.46 13.21 12.78
N VAL A 109 -8.83 13.57 13.99
CA VAL A 109 -8.66 14.93 14.51
C VAL A 109 -7.18 15.17 14.80
N GLN A 110 -6.58 16.16 14.16
CA GLN A 110 -5.18 16.51 14.34
C GLN A 110 -5.06 17.71 15.27
N LEU A 111 -4.31 17.53 16.36
CA LEU A 111 -4.06 18.56 17.37
C LEU A 111 -2.55 18.83 17.50
N ASP A 112 -2.21 20.08 17.80
CA ASP A 112 -0.85 20.43 18.19
C ASP A 112 -0.54 20.05 19.65
N GLN A 113 0.68 20.31 20.10
CA GLN A 113 1.10 20.07 21.48
C GLN A 113 0.28 20.87 22.52
N ASN A 114 -0.38 21.96 22.12
CA ASN A 114 -1.22 22.78 22.97
C ASN A 114 -2.67 22.32 22.98
N GLY A 115 -3.07 21.44 22.08
CA GLY A 115 -4.44 20.98 21.89
C GLY A 115 -5.20 21.83 20.88
N GLU A 116 -4.52 22.71 20.14
CA GLU A 116 -5.13 23.49 19.09
C GLU A 116 -5.41 22.63 17.85
N PHE A 117 -6.56 22.81 17.28
CA PHE A 117 -6.99 22.06 16.10
C PHE A 117 -6.19 22.49 14.86
N LEU A 118 -5.50 21.53 14.25
CA LEU A 118 -4.72 21.73 13.02
C LEU A 118 -5.52 21.39 11.78
N GLY A 119 -6.46 20.45 11.87
CA GLY A 119 -7.23 19.94 10.74
C GLY A 119 -7.66 18.50 10.92
N TYR A 120 -8.17 17.90 9.86
CA TYR A 120 -8.43 16.47 9.78
C TYR A 120 -7.34 15.79 8.97
N PHE A 121 -6.89 14.62 9.44
CA PHE A 121 -5.83 13.85 8.82
C PHE A 121 -6.35 12.51 8.29
N GLY A 122 -6.03 12.23 7.03
CA GLY A 122 -6.53 11.05 6.35
C GLY A 122 -8.05 11.13 6.13
N TYR A 123 -8.53 10.43 5.15
CA TYR A 123 -9.98 10.30 4.91
C TYR A 123 -10.27 9.00 4.19
N ASN A 124 -11.47 8.48 4.38
CA ASN A 124 -11.98 7.36 3.63
C ASN A 124 -12.70 7.87 2.39
N ASN A 125 -12.04 7.77 1.26
CA ASN A 125 -12.66 8.10 -0.02
C ASN A 125 -13.53 6.91 -0.45
N ASN A 126 -14.83 7.16 -0.67
CA ASN A 126 -15.69 6.23 -1.37
C ASN A 126 -15.70 6.61 -2.86
N PRO A 127 -14.83 5.98 -3.69
CA PRO A 127 -14.80 6.33 -5.10
C PRO A 127 -16.16 6.06 -5.74
N MET A 128 -16.68 7.04 -6.47
CA MET A 128 -17.87 6.86 -7.28
C MET A 128 -17.56 5.86 -8.40
N THR A 129 -18.40 4.86 -8.57
CA THR A 129 -18.36 4.02 -9.76
C THR A 129 -18.67 4.84 -11.01
N ALA A 130 -18.23 4.38 -12.17
CA ALA A 130 -18.53 5.06 -13.44
C ALA A 130 -20.06 5.26 -13.66
N TRP A 131 -20.87 4.33 -13.16
CA TRP A 131 -22.32 4.42 -13.21
C TRP A 131 -22.87 5.49 -12.27
N GLU A 132 -22.37 5.59 -11.06
CA GLU A 132 -22.74 6.63 -10.09
C GLU A 132 -22.35 8.02 -10.56
N TYR A 133 -21.19 8.14 -11.23
CA TYR A 133 -20.77 9.38 -11.86
C TYR A 133 -21.76 9.82 -12.95
N ILE A 134 -22.27 8.87 -13.75
CA ILE A 134 -23.32 9.14 -14.74
C ILE A 134 -24.62 9.54 -14.04
N GLN A 135 -25.01 8.85 -12.97
CA GLN A 135 -26.20 9.18 -12.18
C GLN A 135 -26.08 10.58 -11.55
N ASP A 136 -24.91 10.93 -11.01
CA ASP A 136 -24.66 12.26 -10.46
C ASP A 136 -24.82 13.36 -11.50
N MET A 137 -24.50 13.12 -12.75
CA MET A 137 -24.65 14.08 -13.84
C MET A 137 -26.13 14.35 -14.20
N PHE A 138 -27.02 13.36 -14.00
CA PHE A 138 -28.42 13.45 -14.44
C PHE A 138 -29.44 13.63 -13.31
N PHE A 139 -29.07 13.46 -12.04
CA PHE A 139 -29.99 13.53 -10.92
C PHE A 139 -30.03 14.93 -10.29
N SER A 140 -31.26 15.33 -9.81
CA SER A 140 -31.40 16.55 -9.04
C SER A 140 -30.75 16.42 -7.66
N GLU A 141 -30.39 17.54 -7.03
CA GLU A 141 -29.73 17.54 -5.71
C GLU A 141 -30.59 16.82 -4.64
N GLU A 142 -31.92 16.88 -4.73
CA GLU A 142 -32.84 16.17 -3.84
C GLU A 142 -32.78 14.65 -4.05
N MET A 143 -32.66 14.17 -5.28
CA MET A 143 -32.46 12.75 -5.58
C MET A 143 -31.06 12.28 -5.20
N LYS A 144 -30.03 13.11 -5.41
CA LYS A 144 -28.67 12.81 -4.97
C LYS A 144 -28.59 12.62 -3.48
N ALA A 145 -29.22 13.51 -2.68
CA ALA A 145 -29.25 13.39 -1.23
C ALA A 145 -29.92 12.11 -0.72
N GLN A 146 -30.86 11.54 -1.47
CA GLN A 146 -31.51 10.27 -1.11
C GLN A 146 -30.72 9.03 -1.54
N ILE A 147 -30.00 9.09 -2.66
CA ILE A 147 -29.31 7.95 -3.27
C ILE A 147 -27.86 7.89 -2.84
N PHE A 148 -27.19 9.04 -2.73
CA PHE A 148 -25.77 9.16 -2.42
C PHE A 148 -25.50 9.57 -0.96
N ASN A 149 -26.42 9.32 -0.05
CA ASN A 149 -26.18 9.56 1.38
C ASN A 149 -25.16 8.55 1.93
N ARG A 150 -23.96 8.55 1.34
CA ARG A 150 -22.81 7.74 1.74
C ARG A 150 -22.03 8.53 2.76
N VAL A 151 -22.32 8.27 4.01
CA VAL A 151 -21.42 8.70 5.08
C VAL A 151 -20.14 7.89 4.91
N PRO A 152 -18.96 8.50 4.75
CA PRO A 152 -17.70 7.77 4.73
C PRO A 152 -17.57 6.95 6.02
N PHE A 153 -16.90 5.81 5.95
CA PHE A 153 -16.60 5.05 7.16
C PHE A 153 -15.55 5.80 8.00
N SER A 154 -15.79 5.93 9.29
CA SER A 154 -14.78 6.46 10.22
C SER A 154 -13.67 5.44 10.44
N PHE A 155 -12.47 5.91 10.76
CA PHE A 155 -11.42 5.05 11.28
C PHE A 155 -11.85 4.45 12.63
N CYS A 156 -11.54 3.18 12.86
CA CYS A 156 -11.84 2.54 14.15
C CYS A 156 -10.58 2.46 15.04
N ASN A 157 -9.40 2.41 14.45
CA ASN A 157 -8.15 2.39 15.20
C ASN A 157 -6.98 2.94 14.38
N ALA A 158 -5.87 3.23 15.03
CA ALA A 158 -4.64 3.74 14.41
C ALA A 158 -3.39 3.34 15.21
N ASP A 159 -2.27 3.25 14.49
CA ASP A 159 -0.92 3.15 15.08
C ASP A 159 0.06 4.05 14.30
N ILE A 160 1.25 4.26 14.86
CA ILE A 160 2.28 5.11 14.27
C ILE A 160 3.66 4.45 14.41
N ASP A 161 4.42 4.45 13.32
CA ASP A 161 5.78 3.91 13.35
C ASP A 161 6.81 4.92 13.86
N SER A 162 8.03 4.45 14.09
CA SER A 162 9.15 5.27 14.56
C SER A 162 9.55 6.40 13.59
N LYS A 163 9.08 6.36 12.35
CA LYS A 163 9.29 7.40 11.33
C LYS A 163 8.18 8.45 11.31
N GLY A 164 7.13 8.25 12.12
CA GLY A 164 5.96 9.13 12.19
C GLY A 164 4.93 8.86 11.09
N ILE A 165 5.00 7.72 10.42
CA ILE A 165 3.99 7.27 9.46
C ILE A 165 2.80 6.71 10.24
N VAL A 166 1.61 7.19 9.93
CA VAL A 166 0.37 6.78 10.60
C VAL A 166 -0.30 5.67 9.80
N TYR A 167 -0.73 4.65 10.52
CA TYR A 167 -1.49 3.53 9.97
C TYR A 167 -2.89 3.53 10.58
N THR A 168 -3.90 3.20 9.79
CA THR A 168 -5.29 3.17 10.25
C THR A 168 -6.01 1.94 9.77
N VAL A 169 -7.01 1.53 10.53
CA VAL A 169 -7.98 0.53 10.12
C VAL A 169 -9.39 1.08 10.13
N THR A 170 -10.23 0.54 9.26
CA THR A 170 -11.62 0.94 9.07
C THR A 170 -12.49 -0.30 9.02
N GLN A 171 -13.57 -0.32 9.79
CA GLN A 171 -14.57 -1.39 9.72
C GLN A 171 -15.54 -1.14 8.56
N ALA A 172 -16.08 -2.24 8.02
CA ALA A 172 -17.08 -2.25 6.95
C ALA A 172 -16.66 -1.56 5.63
N ALA A 173 -15.40 -1.18 5.46
CA ALA A 173 -14.87 -0.66 4.20
C ALA A 173 -14.74 -1.79 3.18
N GLU A 174 -15.12 -1.53 1.92
CA GLU A 174 -14.84 -2.43 0.81
C GLU A 174 -13.48 -2.07 0.22
N GLY A 175 -12.51 -2.96 0.35
CA GLY A 175 -11.12 -2.74 -0.04
C GLY A 175 -10.40 -1.67 0.80
N ASN A 176 -9.09 -1.73 0.88
CA ASN A 176 -8.26 -0.72 1.56
C ASN A 176 -8.70 -0.36 2.99
N ALA A 177 -9.22 -1.36 3.73
CA ALA A 177 -9.60 -1.17 5.13
C ALA A 177 -8.40 -0.82 6.02
N VAL A 178 -7.22 -1.30 5.68
CA VAL A 178 -5.94 -0.91 6.29
C VAL A 178 -5.24 0.10 5.41
N LYS A 179 -4.78 1.21 5.98
CA LYS A 179 -4.09 2.28 5.25
C LYS A 179 -2.80 2.67 5.94
N LYS A 180 -1.82 3.04 5.13
CA LYS A 180 -0.55 3.64 5.52
C LYS A 180 -0.53 5.06 4.96
N HIS A 181 -0.55 6.06 5.82
CA HIS A 181 -0.71 7.44 5.38
C HIS A 181 0.62 8.16 5.24
N ASP A 182 0.79 8.88 4.13
CA ASP A 182 1.86 9.87 4.02
C ASP A 182 1.58 11.10 4.89
N VAL A 183 2.49 12.08 4.85
CA VAL A 183 2.35 13.34 5.61
C VAL A 183 1.14 14.18 5.21
N SER A 184 0.55 13.93 4.06
CA SER A 184 -0.67 14.60 3.56
C SER A 184 -1.95 13.83 3.89
N GLY A 185 -1.83 12.65 4.50
CA GLY A 185 -2.94 11.77 4.82
C GLY A 185 -3.40 10.87 3.66
N GLN A 186 -2.63 10.79 2.56
CA GLN A 186 -2.94 9.89 1.45
C GLN A 186 -2.43 8.48 1.70
N ASN A 187 -3.18 7.47 1.24
CA ASN A 187 -2.77 6.08 1.38
C ASN A 187 -1.58 5.76 0.47
N LEU A 188 -0.52 5.24 1.04
CA LEU A 188 0.69 4.79 0.35
C LEU A 188 0.64 3.33 -0.10
N LEU A 189 -0.30 2.53 0.44
CA LEU A 189 -0.42 1.13 0.07
C LEU A 189 -1.10 1.02 -1.30
N HIS A 190 -0.44 0.37 -2.23
CA HIS A 190 -0.93 0.17 -3.60
C HIS A 190 -1.43 -1.26 -3.85
N SER A 191 -1.12 -2.19 -2.94
CA SER A 191 -1.59 -3.57 -3.04
C SER A 191 -3.03 -3.68 -2.58
N GLU A 192 -3.80 -4.53 -3.28
CA GLU A 192 -5.10 -4.96 -2.80
C GLU A 192 -4.88 -5.83 -1.55
N MET A 193 -5.11 -5.24 -0.38
CA MET A 193 -5.10 -5.98 0.88
C MET A 193 -6.33 -6.88 0.95
N VAL A 194 -6.29 -7.85 1.86
CA VAL A 194 -7.43 -8.77 2.08
C VAL A 194 -8.71 -7.98 2.34
N ASP A 195 -9.78 -8.32 1.62
CA ASP A 195 -11.09 -7.66 1.71
C ASP A 195 -11.89 -8.19 2.91
N GLU A 196 -11.40 -7.89 4.11
CA GLU A 196 -12.11 -8.17 5.37
C GLU A 196 -12.78 -6.89 5.88
N LYS A 197 -13.97 -7.05 6.46
CA LYS A 197 -14.84 -5.93 6.86
C LYS A 197 -14.89 -5.68 8.37
N ASP A 198 -14.29 -6.54 9.16
CA ASP A 198 -14.36 -6.52 10.61
C ASP A 198 -13.01 -6.24 11.30
N PHE A 199 -12.12 -5.50 10.65
CA PHE A 199 -10.87 -5.10 11.27
C PHE A 199 -11.12 -4.32 12.58
N ALA A 200 -10.41 -4.71 13.64
CA ALA A 200 -10.50 -4.12 14.96
C ALA A 200 -9.34 -3.17 15.25
N ASP A 201 -8.10 -3.59 14.94
CA ASP A 201 -6.90 -2.86 15.31
C ASP A 201 -5.73 -3.16 14.38
N VAL A 202 -4.69 -2.33 14.43
CA VAL A 202 -3.44 -2.45 13.69
C VAL A 202 -2.27 -2.11 14.61
N CYS A 203 -1.16 -2.84 14.48
CA CYS A 203 0.12 -2.43 15.08
C CYS A 203 1.27 -2.65 14.10
N ILE A 204 2.37 -1.92 14.33
CA ILE A 204 3.51 -1.88 13.42
C ILE A 204 4.72 -2.49 14.10
N GLY A 205 5.26 -3.56 13.50
CA GLY A 205 6.45 -4.25 13.98
C GLY A 205 7.73 -3.43 13.83
N SER A 206 8.80 -3.94 14.41
CA SER A 206 10.09 -3.26 14.51
C SER A 206 10.74 -2.94 13.16
N ASP A 207 10.50 -3.75 12.15
CA ASP A 207 11.01 -3.58 10.78
C ASP A 207 9.94 -2.99 9.82
N GLY A 208 8.79 -2.54 10.36
CA GLY A 208 7.71 -1.92 9.61
C GLY A 208 6.69 -2.91 9.05
N GLN A 209 6.67 -4.17 9.55
CA GLN A 209 5.59 -5.12 9.28
C GLN A 209 4.27 -4.55 9.80
N ILE A 210 3.20 -4.77 9.04
CA ILE A 210 1.87 -4.33 9.42
C ILE A 210 1.10 -5.54 9.93
N TYR A 211 0.72 -5.52 11.20
CA TYR A 211 -0.14 -6.54 11.79
C TYR A 211 -1.54 -5.95 11.94
N ALA A 212 -2.51 -6.53 11.26
CA ALA A 212 -3.91 -6.12 11.36
C ALA A 212 -4.75 -7.29 11.86
N VAL A 213 -5.64 -7.04 12.81
CA VAL A 213 -6.49 -8.06 13.42
C VAL A 213 -7.96 -7.75 13.19
N THR A 214 -8.74 -8.79 12.91
CA THR A 214 -10.20 -8.70 12.82
C THR A 214 -10.86 -8.98 14.16
N VAL A 215 -12.08 -8.48 14.37
CA VAL A 215 -12.93 -8.83 15.54
C VAL A 215 -13.12 -10.35 15.63
N SER A 216 -13.19 -11.03 14.47
CA SER A 216 -13.29 -12.48 14.38
C SER A 216 -12.01 -13.23 14.77
N GLY A 217 -10.90 -12.52 15.02
CA GLY A 217 -9.65 -13.10 15.51
C GLY A 217 -8.69 -13.58 14.43
N LEU A 218 -8.93 -13.26 13.16
CA LEU A 218 -7.92 -13.46 12.12
C LEU A 218 -6.86 -12.37 12.23
N ILE A 219 -5.61 -12.77 12.25
CA ILE A 219 -4.45 -11.88 12.27
C ILE A 219 -3.77 -11.97 10.93
N PHE A 220 -3.61 -10.84 10.28
CA PHE A 220 -2.92 -10.68 9.01
C PHE A 220 -1.60 -9.96 9.24
N GLU A 221 -0.53 -10.54 8.75
CA GLU A 221 0.78 -9.92 8.73
C GLU A 221 1.13 -9.56 7.29
N TYR A 222 1.47 -8.30 7.07
CA TYR A 222 1.89 -7.77 5.79
C TYR A 222 3.30 -7.20 5.87
N ASP A 223 3.98 -7.12 4.73
CA ASP A 223 5.22 -6.38 4.61
C ASP A 223 4.98 -4.86 4.61
N THR A 224 6.06 -4.08 4.49
CA THR A 224 6.02 -2.61 4.46
C THR A 224 5.23 -2.01 3.30
N ASP A 225 4.99 -2.79 2.25
CA ASP A 225 4.29 -2.39 1.02
C ASP A 225 2.84 -2.90 0.98
N GLY A 226 2.44 -3.70 1.99
CA GLY A 226 1.10 -4.25 2.14
C GLY A 226 0.91 -5.63 1.47
N ASN A 227 2.00 -6.33 1.10
CA ASN A 227 1.89 -7.69 0.60
C ASN A 227 1.69 -8.66 1.78
N LEU A 228 0.71 -9.55 1.66
CA LEU A 228 0.39 -10.53 2.69
C LEU A 228 1.51 -11.55 2.88
N LEU A 229 2.01 -11.66 4.11
CA LEU A 229 3.03 -12.62 4.52
C LEU A 229 2.42 -13.85 5.18
N PHE A 230 1.60 -13.63 6.20
CA PHE A 230 0.99 -14.67 7.01
C PHE A 230 -0.45 -14.32 7.38
N THR A 231 -1.24 -15.39 7.57
CA THR A 231 -2.57 -15.30 8.18
C THR A 231 -2.67 -16.41 9.22
N PHE A 232 -3.06 -16.06 10.43
CA PHE A 232 -3.22 -17.01 11.53
C PHE A 232 -4.28 -16.53 12.52
N GLY A 233 -4.54 -17.33 13.57
CA GLY A 233 -5.64 -17.06 14.49
C GLY A 233 -6.98 -17.60 13.98
N GLY A 234 -8.05 -17.19 14.61
CA GLY A 234 -9.42 -17.59 14.23
C GLY A 234 -10.41 -17.45 15.38
N ARG A 235 -11.68 -17.73 15.08
CA ARG A 235 -12.78 -17.59 16.03
C ARG A 235 -13.34 -18.93 16.51
N ALA A 236 -13.52 -19.07 17.82
CA ALA A 236 -14.41 -20.08 18.39
C ALA A 236 -15.00 -19.58 19.72
N ILE A 237 -16.30 -19.61 19.82
CA ILE A 237 -17.04 -19.13 21.01
C ILE A 237 -17.00 -20.17 22.14
N SER A 238 -16.96 -21.46 21.81
CA SER A 238 -17.13 -22.56 22.76
C SER A 238 -15.85 -23.31 23.14
N VAL A 239 -14.69 -22.93 22.61
CA VAL A 239 -13.42 -23.61 22.85
C VAL A 239 -12.38 -22.60 23.34
N GLU A 240 -11.79 -22.87 24.51
CA GLU A 240 -10.61 -22.14 24.99
C GLU A 240 -9.35 -22.81 24.45
N GLN A 241 -8.80 -22.24 23.39
CA GLN A 241 -7.56 -22.69 22.80
C GLN A 241 -6.68 -21.47 22.52
N ASN A 242 -5.39 -21.59 22.78
CA ASN A 242 -4.44 -20.53 22.44
C ASN A 242 -4.50 -20.20 20.95
N GLY A 243 -4.60 -18.90 20.63
CA GLY A 243 -4.70 -18.42 19.26
C GLY A 243 -6.10 -18.48 18.65
N ILE A 244 -7.11 -18.84 19.43
CA ILE A 244 -8.52 -18.84 19.03
C ILE A 244 -9.29 -17.91 19.98
N PHE A 245 -10.02 -16.97 19.40
CA PHE A 245 -10.60 -15.84 20.10
C PHE A 245 -12.13 -15.91 20.12
N SER A 246 -12.74 -15.25 21.09
CA SER A 246 -14.17 -14.95 21.13
C SER A 246 -14.46 -13.64 20.38
N SER A 247 -13.81 -12.58 20.78
CA SER A 247 -13.92 -11.25 20.15
C SER A 247 -12.65 -10.42 20.41
N VAL A 248 -11.85 -10.20 19.36
CA VAL A 248 -10.64 -9.40 19.49
C VAL A 248 -10.98 -7.91 19.47
N THR A 249 -10.34 -7.15 20.36
CA THR A 249 -10.52 -5.70 20.48
C THR A 249 -9.25 -4.92 20.23
N ALA A 250 -8.07 -5.49 20.50
CA ALA A 250 -6.80 -4.79 20.31
C ALA A 250 -5.64 -5.74 20.00
N ILE A 251 -4.65 -5.23 19.28
CA ILE A 251 -3.36 -5.87 19.03
C ILE A 251 -2.23 -4.87 19.31
N ALA A 252 -1.16 -5.35 19.91
CA ALA A 252 0.10 -4.59 20.08
C ALA A 252 1.29 -5.49 19.79
N CYS A 253 2.41 -4.91 19.40
CA CYS A 253 3.66 -5.63 19.21
C CYS A 253 4.80 -5.01 20.03
N ASP A 254 5.79 -5.81 20.37
CA ASP A 254 7.02 -5.36 21.00
C ASP A 254 8.22 -5.35 20.04
N ASP A 255 9.38 -4.91 20.55
CA ASP A 255 10.62 -4.82 19.78
C ASP A 255 11.20 -6.18 19.36
N GLN A 256 10.62 -7.30 19.84
CA GLN A 256 10.97 -8.67 19.48
C GLN A 256 9.94 -9.30 18.52
N ASP A 257 9.04 -8.46 17.97
CA ASP A 257 7.91 -8.86 17.11
C ASP A 257 6.98 -9.90 17.78
N ARG A 258 6.90 -9.89 19.16
CA ARG A 258 5.86 -10.64 19.88
C ARG A 258 4.57 -9.83 19.81
N LEU A 259 3.48 -10.54 19.51
CA LEU A 259 2.17 -9.93 19.42
C LEU A 259 1.37 -10.21 20.69
N TYR A 260 0.74 -9.18 21.20
CA TYR A 260 -0.18 -9.20 22.34
C TYR A 260 -1.58 -8.91 21.82
N VAL A 261 -2.46 -9.91 21.81
CA VAL A 261 -3.80 -9.81 21.21
C VAL A 261 -4.83 -9.93 22.32
N LEU A 262 -5.64 -8.90 22.51
CA LEU A 262 -6.64 -8.82 23.55
C LEU A 262 -7.98 -9.40 23.07
N ASP A 263 -8.41 -10.50 23.69
CA ASP A 263 -9.78 -10.99 23.61
C ASP A 263 -10.63 -10.24 24.66
N GLY A 264 -11.34 -9.21 24.19
CA GLY A 264 -12.10 -8.32 25.07
C GLY A 264 -13.29 -9.00 25.74
N GLU A 265 -13.90 -10.00 25.08
CA GLU A 265 -15.04 -10.73 25.67
C GLU A 265 -14.59 -11.67 26.79
N ARG A 266 -13.40 -12.28 26.65
CA ARG A 266 -12.85 -13.19 27.68
C ARG A 266 -11.97 -12.47 28.71
N GLY A 267 -11.54 -11.24 28.42
CA GLY A 267 -10.59 -10.51 29.26
C GLY A 267 -9.20 -11.18 29.32
N LEU A 268 -8.78 -11.79 28.21
CA LEU A 268 -7.52 -12.53 28.08
C LEU A 268 -6.61 -11.88 27.04
N ILE A 269 -5.32 -11.91 27.29
CA ILE A 269 -4.30 -11.50 26.34
C ILE A 269 -3.56 -12.74 25.86
N HIS A 270 -3.63 -13.00 24.54
CA HIS A 270 -2.88 -14.06 23.90
C HIS A 270 -1.55 -13.50 23.41
N VAL A 271 -0.45 -14.18 23.73
CA VAL A 271 0.89 -13.78 23.32
C VAL A 271 1.40 -14.73 22.26
N PHE A 272 1.77 -14.18 21.08
CA PHE A 272 2.39 -14.92 20.02
C PHE A 272 3.85 -14.52 19.91
N ALA A 273 4.73 -15.50 19.74
CA ALA A 273 6.13 -15.28 19.40
C ALA A 273 6.36 -15.70 17.95
N PRO A 274 7.20 -14.98 17.20
CA PRO A 274 7.50 -15.38 15.82
C PRO A 274 8.16 -16.76 15.80
N THR A 275 7.73 -17.60 14.86
CA THR A 275 8.34 -18.92 14.62
C THR A 275 9.71 -18.75 13.97
N THR A 276 10.54 -19.80 14.01
CA THR A 276 11.83 -19.80 13.30
C THR A 276 11.68 -19.45 11.80
N TYR A 277 10.58 -19.89 11.18
CA TYR A 277 10.27 -19.58 9.81
C TYR A 277 9.95 -18.08 9.63
N ALA A 278 9.10 -17.51 10.49
CA ALA A 278 8.77 -16.08 10.46
C ALA A 278 10.01 -15.21 10.67
N VAL A 279 10.86 -15.56 11.66
CA VAL A 279 12.14 -14.87 11.89
C VAL A 279 13.04 -14.90 10.64
N ALA A 280 13.10 -16.02 9.93
CA ALA A 280 13.89 -16.11 8.69
C ALA A 280 13.31 -15.20 7.59
N VAL A 281 11.98 -15.17 7.44
CA VAL A 281 11.29 -14.27 6.49
C VAL A 281 11.56 -12.81 6.85
N HIS A 282 11.36 -12.40 8.12
CA HIS A 282 11.63 -11.03 8.58
C HIS A 282 13.10 -10.64 8.33
N THR A 283 14.04 -11.57 8.59
CA THR A 283 15.45 -11.30 8.35
C THR A 283 15.74 -11.09 6.87
N ALA A 284 15.18 -11.93 5.99
CA ALA A 284 15.34 -11.78 4.54
C ALA A 284 14.81 -10.42 4.04
N MET A 285 13.64 -10.00 4.54
CA MET A 285 13.02 -8.72 4.19
C MET A 285 13.82 -7.54 4.73
N ARG A 286 14.28 -7.62 5.97
CA ARG A 286 15.12 -6.59 6.60
C ARG A 286 16.41 -6.37 5.79
N GLU A 287 17.09 -7.43 5.37
CA GLU A 287 18.28 -7.33 4.53
C GLU A 287 17.96 -6.72 3.15
N TYR A 288 16.81 -7.05 2.57
CA TYR A 288 16.35 -6.42 1.34
C TYR A 288 16.16 -4.90 1.51
N ASN A 289 15.45 -4.48 2.56
CA ASN A 289 15.17 -3.07 2.86
C ASN A 289 16.45 -2.26 3.18
N ARG A 290 17.49 -2.92 3.69
CA ARG A 290 18.82 -2.33 3.89
C ARG A 290 19.66 -2.24 2.61
N GLY A 291 19.19 -2.80 1.50
CA GLY A 291 19.92 -2.87 0.24
C GLY A 291 20.91 -4.03 0.15
N ASN A 292 20.92 -4.94 1.13
CA ASN A 292 21.79 -6.13 1.16
C ASN A 292 21.19 -7.27 0.33
N TYR A 293 20.93 -7.01 -0.94
CA TYR A 293 20.17 -7.91 -1.82
C TYR A 293 20.76 -9.31 -1.97
N THR A 294 22.10 -9.44 -1.87
CA THR A 294 22.77 -10.75 -1.93
C THR A 294 22.47 -11.57 -0.68
N GLU A 295 22.53 -10.97 0.49
CA GLU A 295 22.23 -11.65 1.75
C GLU A 295 20.75 -12.01 1.83
N SER A 296 19.86 -11.07 1.46
CA SER A 296 18.43 -11.35 1.36
C SER A 296 18.14 -12.53 0.44
N TYR A 297 18.76 -12.59 -0.74
CA TYR A 297 18.63 -13.72 -1.66
C TYR A 297 19.05 -15.06 -1.01
N ASN A 298 20.16 -15.08 -0.27
CA ASN A 298 20.65 -16.27 0.44
C ASN A 298 19.66 -16.71 1.52
N GLN A 299 19.07 -15.77 2.27
CA GLN A 299 18.07 -16.08 3.28
C GLN A 299 16.79 -16.66 2.64
N TRP A 300 16.30 -16.11 1.53
CA TRP A 300 15.19 -16.70 0.79
C TRP A 300 15.48 -18.10 0.26
N ASN A 301 16.69 -18.33 -0.22
CA ASN A 301 17.12 -19.66 -0.66
C ASN A 301 17.15 -20.68 0.50
N ASN A 302 17.58 -20.26 1.69
CA ASN A 302 17.51 -21.07 2.90
C ASN A 302 16.08 -21.42 3.28
N ILE A 303 15.14 -20.46 3.21
CA ILE A 303 13.72 -20.67 3.48
C ILE A 303 13.14 -21.73 2.56
N ILE A 304 13.47 -21.69 1.27
CA ILE A 304 13.07 -22.74 0.31
C ILE A 304 13.61 -24.11 0.71
N SER A 305 14.87 -24.19 1.17
CA SER A 305 15.52 -25.45 1.55
C SER A 305 14.89 -26.10 2.80
N ILE A 306 14.31 -25.31 3.69
CA ILE A 306 13.62 -25.77 4.91
C ILE A 306 12.19 -26.31 4.61
N GLY A 307 11.77 -26.26 3.36
CA GLY A 307 10.44 -26.74 2.94
C GLY A 307 9.41 -25.63 2.74
N GLY A 308 9.86 -24.39 2.77
CA GLY A 308 9.04 -23.21 2.47
C GLY A 308 9.08 -22.80 1.00
N ALA A 309 9.06 -23.77 0.06
CA ALA A 309 8.99 -23.50 -1.38
C ALA A 309 7.64 -22.89 -1.72
N SER A 310 7.51 -21.61 -1.47
CA SER A 310 6.34 -20.83 -1.86
C SER A 310 6.70 -19.95 -3.06
N TYR A 311 5.70 -19.67 -3.89
CA TYR A 311 5.80 -18.65 -4.93
C TYR A 311 6.33 -17.33 -4.37
N PHE A 312 5.97 -17.01 -3.14
CA PHE A 312 6.40 -15.84 -2.40
C PHE A 312 7.92 -15.78 -2.25
N ALA A 313 8.58 -16.84 -1.77
CA ALA A 313 10.04 -16.87 -1.60
C ALA A 313 10.77 -16.74 -2.95
N VAL A 314 10.30 -17.45 -3.99
CA VAL A 314 10.87 -17.36 -5.34
C VAL A 314 10.71 -15.97 -5.93
N ASN A 315 9.56 -15.31 -5.69
CA ASN A 315 9.31 -13.95 -6.15
C ASN A 315 10.25 -12.94 -5.48
N ASN A 316 10.45 -13.04 -4.17
CA ASN A 316 11.38 -12.18 -3.44
C ASN A 316 12.84 -12.40 -3.87
N MET A 317 13.23 -13.64 -4.19
CA MET A 317 14.54 -13.92 -4.81
C MET A 317 14.68 -13.22 -6.16
N ALA A 318 13.62 -13.23 -6.99
CA ALA A 318 13.61 -12.52 -8.25
C ALA A 318 13.76 -11.00 -8.06
N GLN A 319 13.10 -10.43 -7.06
CA GLN A 319 13.25 -9.02 -6.70
C GLN A 319 14.70 -8.69 -6.27
N CYS A 320 15.33 -9.55 -5.46
CA CYS A 320 16.74 -9.38 -5.07
C CYS A 320 17.66 -9.32 -6.29
N LEU A 321 17.46 -10.22 -7.26
CA LEU A 321 18.25 -10.24 -8.50
C LEU A 321 17.97 -9.02 -9.39
N PHE A 322 16.71 -8.58 -9.42
CA PHE A 322 16.33 -7.37 -10.15
C PHE A 322 17.06 -6.14 -9.64
N GLN A 323 17.11 -5.95 -8.31
CA GLN A 323 17.84 -4.86 -7.69
C GLN A 323 19.36 -4.95 -7.92
N GLN A 324 19.90 -6.18 -8.03
CA GLN A 324 21.29 -6.43 -8.43
C GLN A 324 21.56 -6.21 -9.94
N LYS A 325 20.53 -5.82 -10.71
CA LYS A 325 20.57 -5.67 -12.17
C LYS A 325 20.87 -6.96 -12.95
N LYS A 326 20.65 -8.12 -12.34
CA LYS A 326 20.74 -9.45 -12.97
C LYS A 326 19.42 -9.82 -13.62
N PHE A 327 19.04 -9.05 -14.64
CA PHE A 327 17.68 -9.08 -15.20
C PHE A 327 17.31 -10.42 -15.84
N ASP A 328 18.27 -11.14 -16.47
CA ASP A 328 18.00 -12.44 -17.09
C ASP A 328 17.63 -13.50 -16.03
N GLU A 329 18.39 -13.57 -14.93
CA GLU A 329 18.14 -14.48 -13.82
C GLU A 329 16.84 -14.10 -13.10
N SER A 330 16.61 -12.81 -12.89
CA SER A 330 15.40 -12.27 -12.29
C SER A 330 14.16 -12.63 -13.11
N ALA A 331 14.18 -12.42 -14.43
CA ALA A 331 13.08 -12.79 -15.33
C ALA A 331 12.76 -14.28 -15.28
N ALA A 332 13.78 -15.13 -15.17
CA ALA A 332 13.59 -16.58 -15.05
C ALA A 332 12.83 -16.94 -13.75
N LEU A 333 13.19 -16.32 -12.61
CA LEU A 333 12.51 -16.55 -11.33
C LEU A 333 11.10 -15.94 -11.29
N TYR A 334 10.86 -14.73 -11.83
CA TYR A 334 9.51 -14.18 -11.95
C TYR A 334 8.60 -15.07 -12.81
N LYS A 335 9.14 -15.64 -13.89
CA LYS A 335 8.41 -16.62 -14.68
C LYS A 335 8.08 -17.88 -13.88
N ALA A 336 9.01 -18.37 -13.06
CA ALA A 336 8.80 -19.52 -12.21
C ALA A 336 7.79 -19.27 -11.08
N SER A 337 7.77 -18.07 -10.49
CA SER A 337 6.79 -17.63 -9.49
C SER A 337 5.43 -17.25 -10.08
N GLY A 338 5.31 -17.11 -11.42
CA GLY A 338 4.09 -16.69 -12.08
C GLY A 338 3.81 -15.18 -12.02
N ASP A 339 4.74 -14.39 -11.51
CA ASP A 339 4.63 -12.93 -11.50
C ASP A 339 4.87 -12.35 -12.88
N ARG A 340 3.76 -12.04 -13.58
CA ARG A 340 3.78 -11.45 -14.92
C ARG A 340 4.29 -10.01 -14.92
N TYR A 341 4.00 -9.26 -13.87
CA TYR A 341 4.41 -7.86 -13.78
C TYR A 341 5.92 -7.76 -13.57
N GLY A 342 6.47 -8.47 -12.59
CA GLY A 342 7.92 -8.54 -12.34
C GLY A 342 8.69 -9.05 -13.55
N TYR A 343 8.16 -10.11 -14.22
CA TYR A 343 8.73 -10.60 -15.49
C TYR A 343 8.78 -9.52 -16.56
N SER A 344 7.69 -8.79 -16.76
CA SER A 344 7.61 -7.71 -17.76
C SER A 344 8.61 -6.60 -17.48
N GLN A 345 8.78 -6.22 -16.21
CA GLN A 345 9.77 -5.22 -15.79
C GLN A 345 11.21 -5.69 -16.09
N ALA A 346 11.56 -6.90 -15.69
CA ALA A 346 12.89 -7.47 -15.96
C ALA A 346 13.14 -7.57 -17.47
N PHE A 347 12.17 -8.07 -18.24
CA PHE A 347 12.26 -8.19 -19.70
C PHE A 347 12.39 -6.83 -20.39
N TRP A 348 11.73 -5.78 -19.87
CA TRP A 348 11.88 -4.41 -20.37
C TRP A 348 13.35 -3.94 -20.28
N HIS A 349 14.01 -4.20 -19.14
CA HIS A 349 15.43 -3.88 -18.97
C HIS A 349 16.34 -4.68 -19.93
N ILE A 350 16.11 -5.98 -20.08
CA ILE A 350 16.84 -6.85 -21.01
C ILE A 350 16.71 -6.30 -22.43
N ARG A 351 15.47 -6.02 -22.87
CA ARG A 351 15.17 -5.47 -24.18
C ARG A 351 15.85 -4.11 -24.43
N ASN A 352 15.76 -3.21 -23.44
CA ASN A 352 16.37 -1.89 -23.55
C ASN A 352 17.90 -1.95 -23.62
N GLN A 353 18.51 -2.84 -22.85
CA GLN A 353 19.95 -3.07 -22.90
C GLN A 353 20.33 -3.59 -24.30
N TRP A 354 19.62 -4.57 -24.82
CA TRP A 354 19.83 -5.10 -26.16
C TRP A 354 19.70 -3.99 -27.24
N ILE A 355 18.63 -3.19 -27.16
CA ILE A 355 18.45 -2.05 -28.09
C ILE A 355 19.59 -1.05 -27.97
N SER A 356 19.99 -0.68 -26.77
CA SER A 356 21.10 0.25 -26.53
C SER A 356 22.42 -0.24 -27.13
N ASP A 357 22.69 -1.53 -26.97
CA ASP A 357 23.94 -2.15 -27.43
C ASP A 357 23.99 -2.29 -28.96
N TYR A 358 22.89 -2.63 -29.61
CA TYR A 358 22.86 -2.96 -31.04
C TYR A 358 22.32 -1.87 -31.94
N LEU A 359 21.45 -0.98 -31.46
CA LEU A 359 20.84 0.08 -32.29
C LEU A 359 21.86 0.99 -32.98
N PRO A 360 22.97 1.45 -32.33
CA PRO A 360 23.99 2.25 -32.99
C PRO A 360 24.61 1.54 -34.22
N TYR A 361 24.89 0.24 -34.07
CA TYR A 361 25.47 -0.55 -35.17
C TYR A 361 24.46 -0.77 -36.30
N LEU A 362 23.18 -0.99 -35.98
CA LEU A 362 22.13 -1.11 -36.99
C LEU A 362 21.93 0.21 -37.76
N LEU A 363 22.00 1.35 -37.08
CA LEU A 363 21.93 2.66 -37.74
C LEU A 363 23.14 2.90 -38.64
N ILE A 364 24.34 2.56 -38.21
CA ILE A 364 25.56 2.69 -39.03
C ILE A 364 25.43 1.77 -40.26
N ALA A 365 25.01 0.53 -40.09
CA ALA A 365 24.78 -0.42 -41.19
C ALA A 365 23.74 0.11 -42.18
N LEU A 366 22.65 0.69 -41.71
CA LEU A 366 21.62 1.30 -42.55
C LEU A 366 22.15 2.48 -43.35
N ILE A 367 22.94 3.38 -42.71
CA ILE A 367 23.55 4.52 -43.38
C ILE A 367 24.53 4.03 -44.46
N ALA A 368 25.39 3.06 -44.13
CA ALA A 368 26.30 2.45 -45.09
C ALA A 368 25.57 1.80 -46.29
N PHE A 369 24.48 1.06 -45.99
CA PHE A 369 23.63 0.46 -47.03
C PHE A 369 23.04 1.53 -47.95
N ILE A 370 22.47 2.60 -47.40
CA ILE A 370 21.97 3.74 -48.21
C ILE A 370 23.06 4.38 -49.07
N ALA A 371 24.26 4.55 -48.50
CA ALA A 371 25.40 5.09 -49.23
C ALA A 371 25.85 4.21 -50.39
N VAL A 372 25.89 2.89 -50.18
CA VAL A 372 26.19 1.89 -51.21
C VAL A 372 25.12 1.91 -52.33
N LEU A 373 23.84 1.94 -51.95
CA LEU A 373 22.75 2.05 -52.92
C LEU A 373 22.84 3.35 -53.76
N LYS A 374 23.15 4.48 -53.14
CA LYS A 374 23.38 5.74 -53.84
C LYS A 374 24.58 5.65 -54.79
N ARG A 375 25.66 4.96 -54.40
CA ARG A 375 26.88 4.79 -55.21
C ARG A 375 26.60 3.88 -56.44
N ILE A 376 25.83 2.80 -56.23
CA ILE A 376 25.40 1.90 -57.33
C ILE A 376 24.48 2.65 -58.31
N ARG A 377 23.53 3.44 -57.83
CA ARG A 377 22.68 4.28 -58.68
C ARG A 377 23.46 5.31 -59.48
N ARG A 378 24.53 5.90 -58.91
CA ARG A 378 25.42 6.85 -59.61
C ARG A 378 26.24 6.16 -60.73
N LYS A 379 26.66 4.89 -60.49
CA LYS A 379 27.48 4.15 -61.50
C LYS A 379 26.67 3.54 -62.66
N HIS A 380 25.46 3.10 -62.41
CA HIS A 380 24.65 2.36 -63.39
C HIS A 380 23.46 3.16 -63.94
N GLY A 381 23.35 4.45 -63.60
CA GLY A 381 22.19 5.26 -63.99
C GLY A 381 20.92 4.86 -63.27
N PRO A 382 19.81 5.61 -63.43
CA PRO A 382 18.54 5.19 -62.84
C PRO A 382 18.12 3.86 -63.44
N PHE A 383 17.81 2.88 -62.60
CA PHE A 383 17.19 1.60 -63.06
C PHE A 383 16.04 1.94 -64.00
N ARG A 384 16.19 1.63 -65.29
CA ARG A 384 15.10 1.70 -66.25
C ARG A 384 14.14 0.53 -66.04
N GLY A 385 13.42 0.55 -64.99
CA GLY A 385 12.27 -0.27 -64.69
C GLY A 385 11.29 0.62 -63.98
N GLY A 386 10.03 0.57 -64.35
CA GLY A 386 8.99 1.47 -63.85
C GLY A 386 9.05 1.72 -62.34
N GLN A 387 8.60 2.87 -61.90
CA GLN A 387 8.65 3.25 -60.47
C GLN A 387 8.30 2.05 -59.63
N SER A 388 9.24 1.60 -58.78
CA SER A 388 8.96 0.43 -57.93
C SER A 388 7.67 0.73 -57.17
N ILE A 389 6.71 -0.16 -57.29
CA ILE A 389 5.39 -0.07 -56.65
C ILE A 389 5.51 0.37 -55.21
N VAL A 390 6.49 -0.18 -54.48
CA VAL A 390 6.78 0.14 -53.07
C VAL A 390 7.20 1.60 -52.91
N VAL A 391 7.98 2.18 -53.82
CA VAL A 391 8.43 3.58 -53.72
C VAL A 391 7.30 4.56 -54.04
N SER A 392 6.41 4.22 -55.00
CA SER A 392 5.24 5.04 -55.29
C SER A 392 4.25 5.05 -54.13
N ASP A 393 4.01 3.87 -53.55
CA ASP A 393 3.08 3.71 -52.44
C ASP A 393 3.65 4.33 -51.14
N ALA A 394 4.96 4.27 -50.88
CA ALA A 394 5.60 4.97 -49.78
C ALA A 394 5.51 6.51 -49.92
N LYS A 395 5.63 7.04 -51.14
CA LYS A 395 5.39 8.46 -51.42
C LYS A 395 3.93 8.85 -51.19
N LEU A 396 3.00 7.98 -51.58
CA LEU A 396 1.57 8.18 -51.37
C LEU A 396 1.27 8.21 -49.87
N LEU A 397 1.85 7.32 -49.08
CA LEU A 397 1.72 7.29 -47.62
C LEU A 397 2.22 8.58 -46.96
N LEU A 398 3.41 9.07 -47.35
CA LEU A 398 3.93 10.35 -46.85
C LEU A 398 3.07 11.55 -47.29
N ARG A 399 2.48 11.49 -48.50
CA ARG A 399 1.54 12.51 -48.99
C ARG A 399 0.24 12.45 -48.21
N THR A 400 -0.26 11.26 -47.88
CA THR A 400 -1.47 11.08 -47.04
C THR A 400 -1.31 11.68 -45.63
N MET A 401 -0.13 11.61 -45.05
CA MET A 401 0.16 12.26 -43.78
C MET A 401 0.15 13.79 -43.83
N ARG A 402 0.51 14.40 -44.98
CA ARG A 402 0.54 15.84 -45.18
C ARG A 402 -0.75 16.44 -45.79
N HIS A 403 -1.36 15.70 -46.67
CA HIS A 403 -2.58 16.10 -47.43
C HIS A 403 -3.58 14.92 -47.47
N PRO A 404 -4.26 14.64 -46.33
CA PRO A 404 -5.09 13.45 -46.21
C PRO A 404 -6.27 13.47 -47.20
N ILE A 405 -6.96 14.59 -47.38
CA ILE A 405 -8.15 14.68 -48.26
C ILE A 405 -7.83 14.37 -49.69
N ASP A 406 -6.79 15.01 -50.26
CA ASP A 406 -6.38 14.83 -51.64
C ASP A 406 -5.89 13.40 -51.91
N SER A 407 -5.14 12.84 -50.95
CA SER A 407 -4.61 11.48 -51.08
C SER A 407 -5.70 10.41 -50.99
N PHE A 408 -6.72 10.61 -50.14
CA PHE A 408 -7.89 9.73 -50.12
C PHE A 408 -8.72 9.83 -51.40
N TYR A 409 -8.80 11.01 -52.03
CA TYR A 409 -9.42 11.19 -53.31
C TYR A 409 -8.68 10.39 -54.42
N ASP A 410 -7.34 10.53 -54.46
CA ASP A 410 -6.49 9.80 -55.41
C ASP A 410 -6.60 8.27 -55.23
N ILE A 411 -6.62 7.78 -54.01
CA ILE A 411 -6.79 6.35 -53.69
C ILE A 411 -8.17 5.85 -54.19
N ARG A 412 -9.22 6.63 -53.96
CA ARG A 412 -10.58 6.22 -54.28
C ARG A 412 -10.91 6.31 -55.76
N HIS A 413 -10.48 7.37 -56.43
CA HIS A 413 -10.87 7.69 -57.80
C HIS A 413 -9.81 7.30 -58.86
N GLU A 414 -8.53 7.48 -58.54
CA GLU A 414 -7.43 7.14 -59.45
C GLU A 414 -6.86 5.74 -59.20
N LYS A 415 -7.39 5.00 -58.20
CA LYS A 415 -6.91 3.70 -57.74
C LYS A 415 -5.39 3.72 -57.45
N ALA A 416 -4.90 4.86 -56.96
CA ALA A 416 -3.52 5.02 -56.56
C ALA A 416 -3.23 4.17 -55.31
N GLY A 417 -2.12 3.40 -55.35
CA GLY A 417 -1.73 2.50 -54.28
C GLY A 417 -2.14 1.04 -54.47
N HIS A 418 -1.34 0.15 -53.92
CA HIS A 418 -1.52 -1.29 -54.03
C HIS A 418 -1.88 -1.90 -52.68
N ILE A 419 -2.90 -2.76 -52.63
CA ILE A 419 -3.37 -3.43 -51.40
C ILE A 419 -2.24 -4.27 -50.80
N SER A 420 -1.39 -4.92 -51.61
CA SER A 420 -0.25 -5.69 -51.09
C SER A 420 0.75 -4.85 -50.30
N THR A 421 1.03 -3.63 -50.77
CA THR A 421 1.94 -2.70 -50.06
C THR A 421 1.32 -2.16 -48.80
N ALA A 422 0.01 -1.87 -48.83
CA ALA A 422 -0.72 -1.44 -47.61
C ALA A 422 -0.72 -2.53 -46.53
N ILE A 423 -0.96 -3.80 -46.91
CA ILE A 423 -0.91 -4.97 -46.02
C ILE A 423 0.51 -5.14 -45.45
N ALA A 424 1.56 -4.99 -46.28
CA ALA A 424 2.94 -5.12 -45.84
C ALA A 424 3.31 -4.01 -44.83
N ILE A 425 2.90 -2.76 -45.10
CA ILE A 425 3.13 -1.62 -44.17
C ILE A 425 2.39 -1.85 -42.87
N TYR A 426 1.14 -2.29 -42.91
CA TYR A 426 0.34 -2.59 -41.70
C TYR A 426 0.95 -3.74 -40.91
N ALA A 427 1.40 -4.81 -41.59
CA ALA A 427 2.09 -5.93 -40.91
C ALA A 427 3.39 -5.48 -40.22
N VAL A 428 4.19 -4.62 -40.86
CA VAL A 428 5.40 -4.07 -40.26
C VAL A 428 5.06 -3.17 -39.05
N ALA A 429 4.05 -2.31 -39.18
CA ALA A 429 3.59 -1.47 -38.07
C ALA A 429 3.07 -2.30 -36.89
N TYR A 430 2.32 -3.38 -37.21
CA TYR A 430 1.82 -4.32 -36.20
C TYR A 430 2.95 -5.09 -35.51
N LEU A 431 3.95 -5.56 -36.27
CA LEU A 431 5.14 -6.20 -35.68
C LEU A 431 5.96 -5.25 -34.82
N LEU A 432 6.09 -3.97 -35.22
CA LEU A 432 6.74 -2.95 -34.39
C LEU A 432 5.93 -2.66 -33.12
N PHE A 433 4.61 -2.65 -33.20
CA PHE A 433 3.74 -2.51 -32.03
C PHE A 433 3.89 -3.70 -31.07
N LEU A 434 3.88 -4.96 -31.60
CA LEU A 434 4.12 -6.15 -30.76
C LEU A 434 5.53 -6.16 -30.14
N ALA A 435 6.53 -5.61 -30.82
CA ALA A 435 7.88 -5.50 -30.28
C ALA A 435 8.00 -4.38 -29.22
N TYR A 436 7.04 -3.44 -29.20
CA TYR A 436 6.98 -2.38 -28.20
C TYR A 436 6.25 -2.81 -26.93
N GLN A 437 5.28 -3.71 -27.01
CA GLN A 437 4.61 -4.33 -25.86
C GLN A 437 5.52 -5.38 -25.19
#